data_70b030c512445d10c71a57bb61a34e8b
#
_entry.id   70b030c512445d10c71a57bb61a34e8b
#
_cell.length_a   1.000
_cell.length_b   1.000
_cell.length_c   1.000
_cell.angle_alpha   90.00
_cell.angle_beta   90.00
_cell.angle_gamma   90.00
#
_symmetry.space_group_name_H-M   'P 1'
#
loop_
_entity.id
_entity.type
_entity.pdbx_description
1 polymer ?
#
loop_
_entity_poly.entity_id
_entity_poly.type
_entity_poly.pdbx_seq_one_letter_code
_entity_poly.pdbx_strand_id
1 'polypeptide(L)'
;GIKHSALTVWRVLTAYVRGSAANGLVNAVVLSVALLILGIPLVLPIAVFTFFGAFLPVVGAFISGGLAAAVALVESGPIAALIIIGVTVLIHNLESYVVGPVVMRRAVHLHPVAVILSIAVGSLAFGLLGAFLAVPVAAIVVALLNLPSEASSSPSPVATPRR
;
A
#
# COMPACT_ATOMS: atom_id res chain seq x y z
N GLY A 1 9.13 25.89 -9.71
CA GLY A 1 9.91 25.35 -8.66
C GLY A 1 9.17 24.85 -7.44
N ILE A 2 9.41 25.42 -6.27
CA ILE A 2 9.04 24.89 -4.93
C ILE A 2 7.53 24.61 -4.76
N LYS A 3 6.66 25.47 -5.28
CA LYS A 3 5.21 25.31 -5.20
C LYS A 3 4.72 24.08 -5.98
N HIS A 4 5.34 23.76 -7.10
CA HIS A 4 4.97 22.60 -7.93
C HIS A 4 5.36 21.29 -7.23
N SER A 5 6.55 21.24 -6.63
CA SER A 5 7.02 20.10 -5.84
C SER A 5 6.16 19.86 -4.61
N ALA A 6 5.77 20.92 -3.88
CA ALA A 6 4.89 20.80 -2.71
C ALA A 6 3.50 20.25 -3.05
N LEU A 7 2.90 20.67 -4.18
CA LEU A 7 1.62 20.16 -4.64
C LEU A 7 1.72 18.68 -5.08
N THR A 8 2.84 18.29 -5.67
CA THR A 8 3.09 16.89 -6.04
C THR A 8 3.20 16.01 -4.82
N VAL A 9 3.99 16.42 -3.83
CA VAL A 9 4.12 15.72 -2.54
C VAL A 9 2.76 15.55 -1.87
N TRP A 10 1.96 16.61 -1.77
CA TRP A 10 0.64 16.58 -1.18
C TRP A 10 -0.31 15.61 -1.89
N ARG A 11 -0.31 15.62 -3.23
CA ARG A 11 -1.12 14.69 -4.03
C ARG A 11 -0.73 13.24 -3.82
N VAL A 12 0.57 12.94 -3.82
CA VAL A 12 1.08 11.58 -3.63
C VAL A 12 0.70 11.06 -2.24
N LEU A 13 0.93 11.86 -1.19
CA LEU A 13 0.55 11.51 0.18
C LEU A 13 -0.95 11.27 0.33
N THR A 14 -1.76 12.18 -0.19
CA THR A 14 -3.22 12.07 -0.08
C THR A 14 -3.74 10.85 -0.84
N ALA A 15 -3.22 10.59 -2.04
CA ALA A 15 -3.59 9.43 -2.84
C ALA A 15 -3.20 8.12 -2.13
N TYR A 16 -1.99 8.06 -1.56
CA TYR A 16 -1.51 6.91 -0.80
C TYR A 16 -2.37 6.64 0.43
N VAL A 17 -2.59 7.66 1.28
CA VAL A 17 -3.37 7.51 2.51
C VAL A 17 -4.82 7.09 2.20
N ARG A 18 -5.46 7.73 1.21
CA ARG A 18 -6.81 7.36 0.79
C ARG A 18 -6.88 5.95 0.24
N GLY A 19 -5.94 5.57 -0.62
CA GLY A 19 -5.87 4.24 -1.19
C GLY A 19 -5.66 3.16 -0.12
N SER A 20 -4.68 3.35 0.76
CA SER A 20 -4.39 2.41 1.85
C SER A 20 -5.53 2.33 2.86
N ALA A 21 -6.17 3.45 3.20
CA ALA A 21 -7.32 3.47 4.11
C ALA A 21 -8.54 2.75 3.51
N ALA A 22 -8.86 2.99 2.24
CA ALA A 22 -9.96 2.31 1.56
C ALA A 22 -9.70 0.79 1.47
N ASN A 23 -8.49 0.41 1.08
CA ASN A 23 -8.07 -0.98 1.02
C ASN A 23 -8.10 -1.65 2.40
N GLY A 24 -7.52 -1.00 3.41
CA GLY A 24 -7.52 -1.50 4.79
C GLY A 24 -8.91 -1.67 5.37
N LEU A 25 -9.84 -0.76 5.03
CA LEU A 25 -11.23 -0.87 5.45
C LEU A 25 -11.91 -2.10 4.83
N VAL A 26 -11.75 -2.30 3.53
CA VAL A 26 -12.32 -3.47 2.82
C VAL A 26 -11.75 -4.76 3.41
N ASN A 27 -10.43 -4.84 3.59
CA ASN A 27 -9.77 -6.03 4.14
C ASN A 27 -10.22 -6.30 5.58
N ALA A 28 -10.29 -5.28 6.42
CA ALA A 28 -10.76 -5.39 7.81
C ALA A 28 -12.22 -5.86 7.88
N VAL A 29 -13.09 -5.33 7.03
CA VAL A 29 -14.51 -5.74 6.98
C VAL A 29 -14.65 -7.18 6.53
N VAL A 30 -14.02 -7.58 5.42
CA VAL A 30 -14.12 -8.94 4.88
C VAL A 30 -13.57 -9.96 5.88
N LEU A 31 -12.41 -9.68 6.47
CA LEU A 31 -11.82 -10.57 7.48
C LEU A 31 -12.67 -10.64 8.75
N SER A 32 -13.23 -9.51 9.20
CA SER A 32 -14.14 -9.47 10.35
C SER A 32 -15.39 -10.30 10.14
N VAL A 33 -15.98 -10.22 8.95
CA VAL A 33 -17.17 -11.04 8.60
C VAL A 33 -16.80 -12.52 8.64
N ALA A 34 -15.66 -12.93 8.12
CA ALA A 34 -15.22 -14.32 8.16
C ALA A 34 -15.01 -14.79 9.61
N LEU A 35 -14.38 -13.98 10.47
CA LEU A 35 -14.18 -14.30 11.88
C LEU A 35 -15.51 -14.42 12.64
N LEU A 36 -16.46 -13.52 12.38
CA LEU A 36 -17.81 -13.57 12.99
C LEU A 36 -18.57 -14.82 12.57
N ILE A 37 -18.53 -15.20 11.29
CA ILE A 37 -19.21 -16.42 10.79
C ILE A 37 -18.64 -17.68 11.46
N LEU A 38 -17.33 -17.69 11.72
CA LEU A 38 -16.66 -18.82 12.38
C LEU A 38 -16.77 -18.77 13.91
N GLY A 39 -17.42 -17.74 14.49
CA GLY A 39 -17.54 -17.57 15.93
C GLY A 39 -16.22 -17.30 16.66
N ILE A 40 -15.22 -16.79 15.96
CA ILE A 40 -13.88 -16.53 16.49
C ILE A 40 -13.90 -15.22 17.28
N PRO A 41 -13.42 -15.18 18.51
CA PRO A 41 -13.32 -13.97 19.31
C PRO A 41 -12.23 -13.02 18.77
N LEU A 42 -12.08 -11.84 19.39
CA LEU A 42 -11.05 -10.86 19.04
C LEU A 42 -11.21 -10.22 17.65
N VAL A 43 -12.43 -10.21 17.11
CA VAL A 43 -12.73 -9.61 15.79
C VAL A 43 -12.25 -8.17 15.71
N LEU A 44 -12.56 -7.35 16.72
CA LEU A 44 -12.20 -5.92 16.72
C LEU A 44 -10.68 -5.67 16.75
N PRO A 45 -9.89 -6.29 17.64
CA PRO A 45 -8.43 -6.18 17.59
C PRO A 45 -7.85 -6.59 16.24
N ILE A 46 -8.29 -7.72 15.69
CA ILE A 46 -7.80 -8.22 14.39
C ILE A 46 -8.19 -7.25 13.26
N ALA A 47 -9.41 -6.71 13.27
CA ALA A 47 -9.86 -5.71 12.30
C ALA A 47 -8.99 -4.46 12.32
N VAL A 48 -8.68 -3.94 13.51
CA VAL A 48 -7.82 -2.78 13.69
C VAL A 48 -6.40 -3.08 13.15
N PHE A 49 -5.84 -4.22 13.51
CA PHE A 49 -4.54 -4.65 12.99
C PHE A 49 -4.54 -4.79 11.45
N THR A 50 -5.60 -5.35 10.88
CA THR A 50 -5.75 -5.49 9.43
C THR A 50 -5.85 -4.15 8.75
N PHE A 51 -6.63 -3.22 9.32
CA PHE A 51 -6.77 -1.87 8.78
C PHE A 51 -5.43 -1.13 8.74
N PHE A 52 -4.71 -1.09 9.85
CA PHE A 52 -3.40 -0.44 9.90
C PHE A 52 -2.33 -1.21 9.11
N GLY A 53 -2.43 -2.53 9.04
CA GLY A 53 -1.55 -3.37 8.24
C GLY A 53 -1.58 -3.02 6.75
N ALA A 54 -2.71 -2.56 6.23
CA ALA A 54 -2.85 -2.16 4.82
C ALA A 54 -1.96 -0.96 4.42
N PHE A 55 -1.45 -0.22 5.40
CA PHE A 55 -0.46 0.84 5.14
C PHE A 55 0.97 0.31 4.97
N LEU A 56 1.23 -0.95 5.34
CA LEU A 56 2.51 -1.61 5.12
C LEU A 56 2.31 -2.71 4.05
N PRO A 57 2.51 -2.40 2.76
CA PRO A 57 2.30 -3.37 1.70
C PRO A 57 3.06 -4.66 1.95
N VAL A 58 2.45 -5.80 1.68
CA VAL A 58 2.99 -7.15 1.88
C VAL A 58 3.15 -7.52 3.36
N VAL A 59 3.91 -6.75 4.15
CA VAL A 59 4.20 -7.06 5.57
C VAL A 59 2.93 -7.04 6.41
N GLY A 60 2.10 -6.01 6.25
CA GLY A 60 0.86 -5.86 7.02
C GLY A 60 -0.11 -7.00 6.83
N ALA A 61 -0.24 -7.45 5.60
CA ALA A 61 -1.10 -8.56 5.25
C ALA A 61 -0.66 -9.90 5.85
N PHE A 62 0.64 -10.20 5.77
CA PHE A 62 1.18 -11.41 6.38
C PHE A 62 1.00 -11.40 7.91
N ILE A 63 1.22 -10.25 8.55
CA ILE A 63 1.08 -10.12 10.00
C ILE A 63 -0.39 -10.25 10.40
N SER A 64 -1.30 -9.50 9.79
CA SER A 64 -2.72 -9.51 10.15
C SER A 64 -3.40 -10.84 9.80
N GLY A 65 -3.13 -11.39 8.61
CA GLY A 65 -3.64 -12.69 8.19
C GLY A 65 -3.07 -13.85 9.01
N GLY A 66 -1.77 -13.80 9.32
CA GLY A 66 -1.12 -14.78 10.18
C GLY A 66 -1.64 -14.74 11.63
N LEU A 67 -1.85 -13.54 12.19
CA LEU A 67 -2.46 -13.36 13.49
C LEU A 67 -3.90 -13.90 13.53
N ALA A 68 -4.70 -13.55 12.53
CA ALA A 68 -6.08 -14.04 12.40
C ALA A 68 -6.14 -15.57 12.30
N ALA A 69 -5.25 -16.17 11.49
CA ALA A 69 -5.16 -17.61 11.34
C ALA A 69 -4.70 -18.30 12.63
N ALA A 70 -3.74 -17.70 13.35
CA ALA A 70 -3.27 -18.24 14.64
C ALA A 70 -4.39 -18.23 15.69
N VAL A 71 -5.15 -17.12 15.79
CA VAL A 71 -6.31 -17.04 16.69
C VAL A 71 -7.38 -18.07 16.29
N ALA A 72 -7.69 -18.18 14.98
CA ALA A 72 -8.63 -19.16 14.47
C ALA A 72 -8.21 -20.61 14.80
N LEU A 73 -6.90 -20.90 14.72
CA LEU A 73 -6.35 -22.23 15.04
C LEU A 73 -6.57 -22.59 16.51
N VAL A 74 -6.32 -21.63 17.40
CA VAL A 74 -6.42 -21.86 18.87
C VAL A 74 -7.89 -21.94 19.31
N GLU A 75 -8.75 -21.08 18.79
CA GLU A 75 -10.15 -20.97 19.24
C GLU A 75 -11.09 -21.98 18.57
N SER A 76 -10.88 -22.27 17.30
CA SER A 76 -11.83 -23.04 16.47
C SER A 76 -11.19 -24.21 15.71
N GLY A 77 -9.88 -24.40 15.87
CA GLY A 77 -9.15 -25.52 15.32
C GLY A 77 -8.63 -25.33 13.88
N PRO A 78 -8.00 -26.38 13.32
CA PRO A 78 -7.24 -26.27 12.07
C PRO A 78 -8.09 -25.95 10.84
N ILE A 79 -9.35 -26.38 10.79
CA ILE A 79 -10.24 -26.11 9.69
C ILE A 79 -10.57 -24.62 9.62
N ALA A 80 -10.86 -23.98 10.75
CA ALA A 80 -11.10 -22.55 10.84
C ALA A 80 -9.87 -21.75 10.42
N ALA A 81 -8.68 -22.16 10.86
CA ALA A 81 -7.42 -21.54 10.45
C ALA A 81 -7.23 -21.60 8.92
N LEU A 82 -7.48 -22.76 8.29
CA LEU A 82 -7.38 -22.92 6.86
C LEU A 82 -8.38 -22.02 6.09
N ILE A 83 -9.60 -21.88 6.61
CA ILE A 83 -10.61 -20.98 6.03
C ILE A 83 -10.11 -19.52 6.10
N ILE A 84 -9.58 -19.09 7.25
CA ILE A 84 -9.05 -17.73 7.40
C ILE A 84 -7.85 -17.48 6.49
N ILE A 85 -6.95 -18.44 6.33
CA ILE A 85 -5.84 -18.37 5.37
C ILE A 85 -6.40 -18.23 3.95
N GLY A 86 -7.40 -19.05 3.57
CA GLY A 86 -8.05 -18.99 2.26
C GLY A 86 -8.69 -17.63 1.99
N VAL A 87 -9.42 -17.09 2.97
CA VAL A 87 -10.02 -15.74 2.90
C VAL A 87 -8.93 -14.66 2.73
N THR A 88 -7.85 -14.74 3.50
CA THR A 88 -6.73 -13.79 3.40
C THR A 88 -6.06 -13.83 2.02
N VAL A 89 -5.83 -15.02 1.48
CA VAL A 89 -5.28 -15.20 0.13
C VAL A 89 -6.25 -14.66 -0.93
N LEU A 90 -7.55 -14.91 -0.77
CA LEU A 90 -8.57 -14.40 -1.69
C LEU A 90 -8.60 -12.86 -1.68
N ILE A 91 -8.59 -12.24 -0.51
CA ILE A 91 -8.52 -10.77 -0.37
C ILE A 91 -7.30 -10.23 -1.12
N HIS A 92 -6.13 -10.84 -0.92
CA HIS A 92 -4.88 -10.43 -1.58
C HIS A 92 -4.92 -10.56 -3.10
N ASN A 93 -5.52 -11.63 -3.60
CA ASN A 93 -5.69 -11.78 -5.04
C ASN A 93 -6.64 -10.72 -5.59
N LEU A 94 -7.80 -10.50 -4.95
CA LEU A 94 -8.74 -9.45 -5.35
C LEU A 94 -8.10 -8.06 -5.30
N GLU A 95 -7.31 -7.78 -4.27
CA GLU A 95 -6.55 -6.53 -4.14
C GLU A 95 -5.61 -6.32 -5.34
N SER A 96 -4.87 -7.34 -5.72
CA SER A 96 -3.95 -7.28 -6.85
C SER A 96 -4.65 -7.03 -8.19
N TYR A 97 -5.85 -7.60 -8.38
CA TYR A 97 -6.60 -7.46 -9.63
C TYR A 97 -7.47 -6.20 -9.70
N VAL A 98 -7.98 -5.71 -8.57
CA VAL A 98 -8.93 -4.58 -8.56
C VAL A 98 -8.24 -3.29 -8.18
N VAL A 99 -7.43 -3.29 -7.12
CA VAL A 99 -6.78 -2.08 -6.58
C VAL A 99 -5.52 -1.74 -7.37
N GLY A 100 -4.76 -2.75 -7.79
CA GLY A 100 -3.54 -2.57 -8.59
C GLY A 100 -3.76 -1.71 -9.83
N PRO A 101 -4.69 -2.02 -10.73
CA PRO A 101 -4.94 -1.23 -11.94
C PRO A 101 -5.48 0.17 -11.67
N VAL A 102 -6.26 0.36 -10.60
CA VAL A 102 -6.87 1.66 -10.27
C VAL A 102 -5.86 2.61 -9.63
N VAL A 103 -5.01 2.09 -8.76
CA VAL A 103 -3.99 2.87 -8.05
C VAL A 103 -2.73 3.06 -8.90
N MET A 104 -2.31 2.03 -9.65
CA MET A 104 -1.09 2.07 -10.46
C MET A 104 -1.19 2.97 -11.69
N ARG A 105 -2.37 3.33 -12.20
CA ARG A 105 -2.48 4.30 -13.30
C ARG A 105 -2.02 5.70 -12.92
N ARG A 106 -1.83 5.99 -11.63
CA ARG A 106 -1.42 7.31 -11.09
C ARG A 106 -0.21 7.27 -10.16
N ALA A 107 0.30 6.10 -9.84
CA ALA A 107 1.45 5.97 -8.94
C ALA A 107 2.74 5.70 -9.73
N VAL A 108 3.83 6.25 -9.21
CA VAL A 108 5.19 6.01 -9.68
C VAL A 108 5.46 4.51 -9.57
N HIS A 109 5.95 3.88 -10.66
CA HIS A 109 6.32 2.46 -10.69
C HIS A 109 7.51 2.22 -9.75
N LEU A 110 7.23 1.93 -8.48
CA LEU A 110 8.26 1.51 -7.54
C LEU A 110 8.54 0.02 -7.74
N HIS A 111 9.81 -0.32 -7.91
CA HIS A 111 10.22 -1.72 -7.94
C HIS A 111 9.94 -2.36 -6.56
N PRO A 112 9.36 -3.58 -6.48
CA PRO A 112 9.03 -4.22 -5.20
C PRO A 112 10.18 -4.25 -4.19
N VAL A 113 11.41 -4.45 -4.68
CA VAL A 113 12.62 -4.43 -3.85
C VAL A 113 12.85 -3.06 -3.21
N ALA A 114 12.58 -1.96 -3.93
CA ALA A 114 12.73 -0.61 -3.39
C ALA A 114 11.73 -0.35 -2.26
N VAL A 115 10.51 -0.89 -2.36
CA VAL A 115 9.49 -0.80 -1.30
C VAL A 115 9.95 -1.54 -0.05
N ILE A 116 10.39 -2.80 -0.19
CA ILE A 116 10.89 -3.61 0.93
C ILE A 116 12.10 -2.94 1.60
N LEU A 117 13.05 -2.47 0.78
CA LEU A 117 14.25 -1.80 1.30
C LEU A 117 13.90 -0.49 2.03
N SER A 118 12.97 0.29 1.50
CA SER A 118 12.49 1.53 2.15
C SER A 118 11.85 1.23 3.50
N ILE A 119 11.02 0.18 3.61
CA ILE A 119 10.40 -0.24 4.86
C ILE A 119 11.48 -0.70 5.85
N ALA A 120 12.47 -1.48 5.41
CA ALA A 120 13.57 -1.93 6.26
C ALA A 120 14.38 -0.76 6.81
N VAL A 121 14.79 0.19 5.95
CA VAL A 121 15.53 1.38 6.36
C VAL A 121 14.67 2.27 7.27
N GLY A 122 13.41 2.51 6.93
CA GLY A 122 12.49 3.30 7.72
C GLY A 122 12.27 2.69 9.12
N SER A 123 12.10 1.37 9.20
CA SER A 123 11.91 0.68 10.46
C SER A 123 13.14 0.74 11.37
N LEU A 124 14.35 0.65 10.81
CA LEU A 124 15.60 0.80 11.55
C LEU A 124 15.82 2.22 12.08
N ALA A 125 15.41 3.24 11.32
CA ALA A 125 15.62 4.65 11.68
C ALA A 125 14.60 5.15 12.72
N PHE A 126 13.32 4.80 12.57
CA PHE A 126 12.22 5.37 13.35
C PHE A 126 11.21 4.31 13.85
N GLY A 127 11.58 3.04 13.85
CA GLY A 127 10.72 1.94 14.27
C GLY A 127 9.45 1.82 13.41
N LEU A 128 8.33 1.51 14.05
CA LEU A 128 7.04 1.30 13.38
C LEU A 128 6.57 2.54 12.58
N LEU A 129 6.78 3.73 13.11
CA LEU A 129 6.44 4.99 12.41
C LEU A 129 7.28 5.17 11.13
N GLY A 130 8.57 4.80 11.19
CA GLY A 130 9.44 4.84 10.02
C GLY A 130 9.04 3.83 8.94
N ALA A 131 8.66 2.62 9.33
CA ALA A 131 8.13 1.61 8.42
C ALA A 131 6.85 2.11 7.72
N PHE A 132 5.95 2.74 8.48
CA PHE A 132 4.69 3.28 7.98
C PHE A 132 4.88 4.42 6.96
N LEU A 133 5.83 5.32 7.23
CA LEU A 133 6.12 6.47 6.37
C LEU A 133 7.09 6.13 5.22
N ALA A 134 7.76 4.98 5.26
CA ALA A 134 8.78 4.61 4.28
C ALA A 134 8.25 4.58 2.84
N VAL A 135 7.07 4.01 2.63
CA VAL A 135 6.47 3.88 1.29
C VAL A 135 6.08 5.23 0.70
N PRO A 136 5.33 6.11 1.40
CA PRO A 136 5.03 7.44 0.88
C PRO A 136 6.28 8.28 0.66
N VAL A 137 7.30 8.18 1.53
CA VAL A 137 8.57 8.89 1.34
C VAL A 137 9.29 8.41 0.09
N ALA A 138 9.40 7.08 -0.10
CA ALA A 138 10.01 6.52 -1.31
C ALA A 138 9.25 6.95 -2.58
N ALA A 139 7.91 6.94 -2.55
CA ALA A 139 7.10 7.39 -3.67
C ALA A 139 7.32 8.88 -4.00
N ILE A 140 7.46 9.73 -2.98
CA ILE A 140 7.78 11.15 -3.16
C ILE A 140 9.17 11.32 -3.78
N VAL A 141 10.19 10.62 -3.25
CA VAL A 141 11.56 10.70 -3.77
C VAL A 141 11.59 10.32 -5.25
N VAL A 142 10.98 9.20 -5.63
CA VAL A 142 10.93 8.78 -7.03
C VAL A 142 10.11 9.73 -7.89
N ALA A 143 8.99 10.27 -7.38
CA ALA A 143 8.20 11.27 -8.11
C ALA A 143 9.00 12.55 -8.36
N LEU A 144 9.81 12.99 -7.42
CA LEU A 144 10.66 14.17 -7.57
C LEU A 144 11.85 13.92 -8.52
N LEU A 145 12.42 12.71 -8.49
CA LEU A 145 13.51 12.33 -9.40
C LEU A 145 13.03 12.17 -10.85
N ASN A 146 11.77 11.78 -11.05
CA ASN A 146 11.16 11.60 -12.38
C ASN A 146 10.50 12.87 -12.92
N LEU A 147 10.61 14.02 -12.25
CA LEU A 147 10.18 15.29 -12.84
C LEU A 147 11.05 15.56 -14.08
N PRO A 148 10.47 15.80 -15.27
CA PRO A 148 11.27 16.16 -16.44
C PRO A 148 12.06 17.42 -16.12
N SER A 149 13.36 17.35 -16.31
CA SER A 149 14.20 18.54 -16.28
C SER A 149 13.74 19.45 -17.41
N GLU A 150 13.17 20.61 -17.10
CA GLU A 150 12.68 21.59 -18.09
C GLU A 150 13.82 22.22 -18.94
N ALA A 151 14.98 21.55 -19.00
CA ALA A 151 16.18 22.07 -19.65
C ALA A 151 16.31 21.68 -21.14
N SER A 152 15.32 21.00 -21.77
CA SER A 152 15.47 20.60 -23.19
C SER A 152 14.30 20.96 -24.11
N SER A 153 13.47 21.91 -23.76
CA SER A 153 12.58 22.54 -24.74
C SER A 153 13.18 23.85 -25.26
N SER A 154 14.35 23.75 -25.91
CA SER A 154 14.74 24.79 -26.87
C SER A 154 13.78 24.71 -28.05
N PRO A 155 13.05 25.76 -28.40
CA PRO A 155 12.26 25.75 -29.62
C PRO A 155 13.22 25.60 -30.81
N SER A 156 13.04 24.54 -31.59
CA SER A 156 13.72 24.42 -32.89
C SER A 156 13.45 25.71 -33.70
N PRO A 157 14.50 26.33 -34.26
CA PRO A 157 14.28 27.48 -35.15
C PRO A 157 13.40 27.03 -36.31
N VAL A 158 12.26 27.69 -36.45
CA VAL A 158 11.35 27.52 -37.59
C VAL A 158 12.17 27.76 -38.84
N ALA A 159 12.37 26.71 -39.64
CA ALA A 159 12.97 26.80 -40.95
C ALA A 159 12.02 27.62 -41.82
N THR A 160 12.38 28.87 -42.15
CA THR A 160 11.72 29.69 -43.15
C THR A 160 11.81 29.01 -44.50
N PRO A 161 10.71 28.79 -45.22
CA PRO A 161 10.79 28.28 -46.59
C PRO A 161 11.39 29.36 -47.51
N ARG A 162 12.56 29.04 -48.11
CA ARG A 162 13.10 29.84 -49.20
C ARG A 162 12.20 29.72 -50.43
N ARG A 163 11.72 30.84 -50.89
CA ARG A 163 11.14 31.00 -52.25
C ARG A 163 12.24 30.94 -53.31
#